data_0fb6c44f3ff20951847d737d0759cc23
#
_entry.id   0fb6c44f3ff20951847d737d0759cc23
#
_cell.length_a   1.000
_cell.length_b   1.000
_cell.length_c   1.000
_cell.angle_alpha   90.00
_cell.angle_beta   90.00
_cell.angle_gamma   90.00
#
_symmetry.space_group_name_H-M   'P 1'
#
loop_
_entity.id
_entity.type
_entity.pdbx_description
1 polymer ?
#
loop_
_entity_poly.entity_id
_entity_poly.type
_entity_poly.pdbx_seq_one_letter_code
_entity_poly.pdbx_strand_id
1 'polypeptide(L)'
;MKKLFLLLILASSLQAFSQSRQDTIEWLQRSASLYNLDFTAVEADSMISNIFGWKRNYARMHQRYPKNDLAYPFAFQPAPFGFEIPVNQKKINWSIPANVALPQNKNDLAYYSILQLASLVKHKKISSVALTEFFLERLKKYGDTLQSVITITEDLARQEARQADAEIKAGKYRGPLHGIPYGLKDLFAVKGYKTTWGTTPYMDQAIDEDAYVYSKLKEAGAVLCAKLSLGALAYNNKWFGGETKNPWNLQQGSSGSSAGSAASVVAGLLPFTIGTETLGSIVSPSTRCGATGLRPTFGTVSRSGGMVLSWSMDKPGPICRSAEDDAIVYYYIKGTDGKDPGSIDHAFNYDQKKDVKKLRVAYAENYFKRLNKDALEWKVLDVFREMGVEVKAVNFPDSAIYPFNLVSPILNAESAAAFDELTRSNRDDLIERQDKDFWPNSFRSARMIPAVEYINANRYRSELCKSVQDFMKDYDVVIVPTYAGNQLSITNLTGNPVVCMPMGFNRNGWPVSITLLGRLYDEASILEAAKAYQDRTDHHKKRPPLFQ
;
A
#
# COMPACT_ATOMS: atom_id res chain seq x y z
N MET A 1 34.08 23.33 -62.78
CA MET A 1 32.91 22.50 -62.42
C MET A 1 33.05 21.72 -61.10
N LYS A 2 34.18 21.11 -60.76
CA LYS A 2 34.33 20.35 -59.48
C LYS A 2 34.21 21.19 -58.18
N LYS A 3 34.61 22.48 -58.18
CA LYS A 3 34.50 23.36 -57.01
C LYS A 3 33.08 23.88 -56.74
N LEU A 4 32.24 23.97 -57.79
CA LEU A 4 30.84 24.40 -57.66
C LEU A 4 29.95 23.27 -57.10
N PHE A 5 30.31 22.01 -57.40
CA PHE A 5 29.59 20.83 -56.91
C PHE A 5 29.87 20.56 -55.42
N LEU A 6 31.09 20.89 -54.93
CA LEU A 6 31.45 20.75 -53.53
C LEU A 6 30.74 21.79 -52.62
N LEU A 7 30.52 23.02 -53.16
CA LEU A 7 29.78 24.06 -52.44
C LEU A 7 28.28 23.75 -52.35
N LEU A 8 27.68 23.10 -53.34
CA LEU A 8 26.28 22.68 -53.31
C LEU A 8 26.07 21.47 -52.36
N ILE A 9 27.02 20.58 -52.22
CA ILE A 9 26.95 19.45 -51.27
C ILE A 9 27.19 19.94 -49.83
N LEU A 10 28.05 20.94 -49.60
CA LEU A 10 28.19 21.58 -48.29
C LEU A 10 26.98 22.44 -47.91
N ALA A 11 26.30 23.07 -48.85
CA ALA A 11 25.07 23.82 -48.61
C ALA A 11 23.84 22.90 -48.30
N SER A 12 23.80 21.72 -48.92
CA SER A 12 22.75 20.72 -48.65
C SER A 12 22.98 19.92 -47.33
N SER A 13 24.19 19.84 -46.85
CA SER A 13 24.49 19.21 -45.54
C SER A 13 24.36 20.17 -44.35
N LEU A 14 24.14 21.45 -44.59
CA LEU A 14 23.85 22.48 -43.56
C LEU A 14 22.36 22.82 -43.42
N GLN A 15 21.46 22.12 -44.14
CA GLN A 15 20.05 21.97 -43.74
C GLN A 15 19.90 20.93 -42.63
N ALA A 16 20.75 20.96 -41.61
CA ALA A 16 20.39 20.53 -40.28
C ALA A 16 19.26 21.46 -39.87
N PHE A 17 18.06 20.91 -39.74
CA PHE A 17 16.80 21.53 -39.39
C PHE A 17 16.95 22.69 -38.41
N SER A 18 17.31 23.86 -38.88
CA SER A 18 17.10 25.12 -38.15
C SER A 18 15.58 25.35 -38.22
N GLN A 19 14.91 24.85 -37.21
CA GLN A 19 13.50 25.12 -37.01
C GLN A 19 13.32 26.64 -37.11
N SER A 20 12.45 27.09 -37.99
CA SER A 20 12.21 28.52 -38.16
C SER A 20 11.62 29.08 -36.83
N ARG A 21 11.89 30.33 -36.54
CA ARG A 21 11.28 31.01 -35.38
C ARG A 21 9.73 30.96 -35.50
N GLN A 22 9.21 31.04 -36.68
CA GLN A 22 7.76 30.94 -36.93
C GLN A 22 7.20 29.55 -36.59
N ASP A 23 7.89 28.47 -36.99
CA ASP A 23 7.47 27.10 -36.62
C ASP A 23 7.44 26.92 -35.09
N THR A 24 8.41 27.52 -34.39
CA THR A 24 8.47 27.47 -32.93
C THR A 24 7.28 28.18 -32.28
N ILE A 25 6.88 29.35 -32.80
CA ILE A 25 5.69 30.08 -32.35
C ILE A 25 4.44 29.23 -32.53
N GLU A 26 4.24 28.65 -33.69
CA GLU A 26 3.09 27.77 -33.96
C GLU A 26 3.06 26.54 -33.05
N TRP A 27 4.21 25.92 -32.78
CA TRP A 27 4.29 24.80 -31.86
C TRP A 27 3.91 25.20 -30.43
N LEU A 28 4.37 26.34 -29.94
CA LEU A 28 4.01 26.83 -28.63
C LEU A 28 2.50 27.11 -28.53
N GLN A 29 1.90 27.73 -29.54
CA GLN A 29 0.46 27.98 -29.57
C GLN A 29 -0.35 26.67 -29.62
N ARG A 30 0.03 25.71 -30.47
CA ARG A 30 -0.62 24.40 -30.55
C ARG A 30 -0.44 23.58 -29.26
N SER A 31 0.75 23.64 -28.65
CA SER A 31 1.00 22.96 -27.37
C SER A 31 0.19 23.59 -26.24
N ALA A 32 0.05 24.89 -26.20
CA ALA A 32 -0.73 25.61 -25.20
C ALA A 32 -2.22 25.21 -25.23
N SER A 33 -2.78 24.95 -26.40
CA SER A 33 -4.18 24.53 -26.55
C SER A 33 -4.48 23.18 -25.87
N LEU A 34 -3.47 22.29 -25.70
CA LEU A 34 -3.62 21.04 -24.94
C LEU A 34 -3.87 21.28 -23.45
N TYR A 35 -3.57 22.47 -22.97
CA TYR A 35 -3.71 22.88 -21.56
C TYR A 35 -4.80 23.95 -21.37
N ASN A 36 -5.70 24.15 -22.34
CA ASN A 36 -6.70 25.21 -22.34
C ASN A 36 -6.09 26.61 -22.19
N LEU A 37 -4.94 26.84 -22.82
CA LEU A 37 -4.27 28.14 -22.88
C LEU A 37 -4.30 28.65 -24.32
N ASP A 38 -4.51 29.95 -24.46
CA ASP A 38 -4.51 30.64 -25.74
C ASP A 38 -3.47 31.77 -25.69
N PHE A 39 -2.40 31.62 -26.47
CA PHE A 39 -1.35 32.60 -26.59
C PHE A 39 -1.37 33.24 -27.97
N THR A 40 -1.27 34.56 -28.04
CA THR A 40 -1.02 35.27 -29.30
C THR A 40 0.37 34.94 -29.85
N ALA A 41 0.60 35.18 -31.12
CA ALA A 41 1.92 34.97 -31.72
C ALA A 41 3.01 35.81 -31.06
N VAL A 42 2.70 37.02 -30.58
CA VAL A 42 3.63 37.91 -29.89
C VAL A 42 4.00 37.34 -28.50
N GLU A 43 3.04 36.82 -27.76
CA GLU A 43 3.29 36.16 -26.47
C GLU A 43 4.12 34.90 -26.63
N ALA A 44 3.76 34.04 -27.59
CA ALA A 44 4.52 32.83 -27.89
C ALA A 44 5.96 33.15 -28.32
N ASP A 45 6.16 34.17 -29.14
CA ASP A 45 7.50 34.65 -29.54
C ASP A 45 8.34 35.11 -28.33
N SER A 46 7.72 35.82 -27.40
CA SER A 46 8.37 36.30 -26.17
C SER A 46 8.82 35.15 -25.24
N MET A 47 8.15 34.02 -25.27
CA MET A 47 8.44 32.83 -24.44
C MET A 47 9.65 32.02 -24.94
N ILE A 48 10.02 32.12 -26.23
CA ILE A 48 10.98 31.22 -26.88
C ILE A 48 12.31 31.13 -26.11
N SER A 49 12.90 32.26 -25.73
CA SER A 49 14.19 32.28 -25.04
C SER A 49 14.15 31.54 -23.70
N ASN A 50 13.07 31.69 -22.94
CA ASN A 50 12.85 31.03 -21.65
C ASN A 50 12.68 29.52 -21.85
N ILE A 51 11.84 29.11 -22.78
CA ILE A 51 11.58 27.68 -23.07
C ILE A 51 12.87 26.96 -23.47
N PHE A 52 13.68 27.56 -24.35
CA PHE A 52 14.97 26.97 -24.73
C PHE A 52 16.00 27.00 -23.58
N GLY A 53 15.92 28.01 -22.70
CA GLY A 53 16.69 28.05 -21.46
C GLY A 53 16.35 26.87 -20.54
N TRP A 54 15.05 26.63 -20.30
CA TRP A 54 14.58 25.48 -19.52
C TRP A 54 14.96 24.14 -20.15
N LYS A 55 14.79 23.99 -21.48
CA LYS A 55 15.22 22.77 -22.21
C LYS A 55 16.70 22.46 -21.98
N ARG A 56 17.60 23.44 -22.05
CA ARG A 56 19.03 23.25 -21.74
C ARG A 56 19.26 22.89 -20.29
N ASN A 57 18.52 23.48 -19.37
CA ASN A 57 18.63 23.17 -17.93
C ASN A 57 18.14 21.72 -17.64
N TYR A 58 17.02 21.31 -18.22
CA TYR A 58 16.54 19.93 -18.08
C TYR A 58 17.57 18.91 -18.62
N ALA A 59 18.17 19.20 -19.77
CA ALA A 59 19.25 18.36 -20.31
C ALA A 59 20.44 18.20 -19.36
N ARG A 60 20.80 19.23 -18.59
CA ARG A 60 21.84 19.18 -17.55
C ARG A 60 21.36 18.39 -16.32
N MET A 61 20.14 18.61 -15.86
CA MET A 61 19.56 17.85 -14.74
C MET A 61 19.51 16.35 -15.04
N HIS A 62 19.22 15.97 -16.27
CA HIS A 62 19.12 14.58 -16.70
C HIS A 62 20.49 13.90 -16.98
N GLN A 63 21.60 14.59 -16.77
CA GLN A 63 22.92 13.94 -16.72
C GLN A 63 23.11 13.15 -15.42
N ARG A 64 22.29 13.41 -14.41
CA ARG A 64 22.24 12.70 -13.13
C ARG A 64 20.78 12.49 -12.73
N TYR A 65 20.40 11.22 -12.54
CA TYR A 65 19.07 10.90 -12.01
C TYR A 65 19.14 10.76 -10.48
N PRO A 66 18.20 11.37 -9.74
CA PRO A 66 18.07 11.07 -8.33
C PRO A 66 17.65 9.60 -8.17
N LYS A 67 18.21 8.93 -7.17
CA LYS A 67 17.78 7.58 -6.82
C LYS A 67 16.33 7.61 -6.36
N ASN A 68 15.62 6.48 -6.49
CA ASN A 68 14.20 6.38 -6.09
C ASN A 68 14.00 6.71 -4.59
N ASP A 69 14.94 6.36 -3.75
CA ASP A 69 14.93 6.57 -2.29
C ASP A 69 15.31 8.01 -1.87
N LEU A 70 15.78 8.86 -2.81
CA LEU A 70 16.08 10.26 -2.49
C LEU A 70 14.82 10.99 -2.00
N ALA A 71 14.88 11.50 -0.77
CA ALA A 71 13.75 12.15 -0.13
C ALA A 71 13.25 13.38 -0.91
N TYR A 72 11.92 13.50 -1.02
CA TYR A 72 11.25 14.68 -1.52
C TYR A 72 11.03 15.67 -0.37
N PRO A 73 11.52 16.92 -0.43
CA PRO A 73 11.54 17.81 0.73
C PRO A 73 10.16 18.37 1.12
N PHE A 74 9.16 18.24 0.25
CA PHE A 74 7.78 18.68 0.54
C PHE A 74 6.96 17.49 1.03
N ALA A 75 7.05 17.17 2.33
CA ALA A 75 6.28 16.10 2.92
C ALA A 75 4.78 16.46 3.00
N PHE A 76 3.92 15.59 2.51
CA PHE A 76 2.48 15.70 2.72
C PHE A 76 2.15 15.49 4.19
N GLN A 77 1.33 16.38 4.75
CA GLN A 77 0.79 16.26 6.10
C GLN A 77 -0.73 16.08 6.01
N PRO A 78 -1.28 14.93 6.42
CA PRO A 78 -2.72 14.67 6.36
C PRO A 78 -3.51 15.51 7.36
N ALA A 79 -2.88 15.84 8.49
CA ALA A 79 -3.49 16.65 9.54
C ALA A 79 -3.63 18.12 9.09
N PRO A 80 -4.85 18.69 9.07
CA PRO A 80 -5.04 20.11 8.83
C PRO A 80 -4.34 20.98 9.88
N PHE A 81 -4.07 22.23 9.52
CA PHE A 81 -3.47 23.19 10.45
C PHE A 81 -4.29 23.29 11.75
N GLY A 82 -3.62 23.19 12.89
CA GLY A 82 -4.23 23.20 14.22
C GLY A 82 -4.76 21.85 14.70
N PHE A 83 -4.58 20.77 13.94
CA PHE A 83 -4.90 19.43 14.41
C PHE A 83 -3.87 18.94 15.43
N GLU A 84 -4.34 18.48 16.59
CA GLU A 84 -3.48 17.92 17.63
C GLU A 84 -3.29 16.42 17.43
N ILE A 85 -2.05 15.99 17.12
CA ILE A 85 -1.70 14.59 16.96
C ILE A 85 -1.59 13.95 18.35
N PRO A 86 -2.30 12.81 18.62
CA PRO A 86 -2.19 12.13 19.90
C PRO A 86 -0.77 11.58 20.12
N VAL A 87 -0.11 11.97 21.21
CA VAL A 87 1.27 11.54 21.52
C VAL A 87 1.38 10.71 22.80
N ASN A 88 0.34 10.69 23.66
CA ASN A 88 0.35 10.01 24.94
C ASN A 88 0.13 8.49 24.77
N GLN A 89 1.22 7.74 24.55
CA GLN A 89 1.20 6.29 24.39
C GLN A 89 0.98 5.59 25.73
N LYS A 90 -0.11 4.85 25.86
CA LYS A 90 -0.35 3.92 26.97
C LYS A 90 0.31 2.57 26.70
N LYS A 91 0.73 1.88 27.77
CA LYS A 91 1.24 0.51 27.65
C LYS A 91 0.10 -0.42 27.22
N ILE A 92 0.29 -1.11 26.12
CA ILE A 92 -0.63 -2.17 25.68
C ILE A 92 -0.17 -3.50 26.30
N ASN A 93 -1.07 -4.15 27.02
CA ASN A 93 -0.83 -5.49 27.56
C ASN A 93 -1.58 -6.50 26.67
N TRP A 94 -0.87 -7.14 25.76
CA TRP A 94 -1.42 -8.18 24.91
C TRP A 94 -1.80 -9.40 25.75
N SER A 95 -3.08 -9.77 25.73
CA SER A 95 -3.62 -10.91 26.49
C SER A 95 -3.25 -12.24 25.81
N ILE A 96 -1.97 -12.64 25.91
CA ILE A 96 -1.50 -13.92 25.36
C ILE A 96 -2.15 -15.05 26.15
N PRO A 97 -2.93 -15.96 25.53
CA PRO A 97 -3.59 -17.07 26.22
C PRO A 97 -2.57 -18.02 26.87
N ALA A 98 -2.80 -18.46 28.11
CA ALA A 98 -1.87 -19.36 28.80
C ALA A 98 -1.92 -20.81 28.30
N ASN A 99 -3.11 -21.28 27.91
CA ASN A 99 -3.40 -22.70 27.68
C ASN A 99 -3.77 -23.05 26.22
N VAL A 100 -2.98 -22.55 25.26
CA VAL A 100 -3.13 -22.98 23.85
C VAL A 100 -2.48 -24.36 23.67
N ALA A 101 -3.21 -25.33 23.13
CA ALA A 101 -2.69 -26.65 22.80
C ALA A 101 -2.14 -26.67 21.37
N LEU A 102 -1.16 -27.56 21.10
CA LEU A 102 -0.82 -27.93 19.72
C LEU A 102 -2.03 -28.63 19.09
N PRO A 103 -2.36 -28.33 17.84
CA PRO A 103 -3.49 -28.97 17.18
C PRO A 103 -3.16 -30.44 16.88
N GLN A 104 -4.20 -31.30 16.87
CA GLN A 104 -4.05 -32.70 16.43
C GLN A 104 -3.63 -32.78 14.97
N ASN A 105 -4.27 -32.01 14.11
CA ASN A 105 -3.83 -31.84 12.71
C ASN A 105 -2.81 -30.69 12.64
N LYS A 106 -1.55 -31.03 12.33
CA LYS A 106 -0.46 -30.06 12.20
C LYS A 106 -0.81 -28.88 11.27
N ASN A 107 -1.62 -29.12 10.22
CA ASN A 107 -2.02 -28.08 9.28
C ASN A 107 -2.85 -26.96 9.92
N ASP A 108 -3.53 -27.22 11.04
CA ASP A 108 -4.31 -26.19 11.71
C ASP A 108 -3.44 -25.06 12.31
N LEU A 109 -2.14 -25.33 12.58
CA LEU A 109 -1.18 -24.28 12.97
C LEU A 109 -1.13 -23.12 11.97
N ALA A 110 -1.34 -23.41 10.69
CA ALA A 110 -1.35 -22.40 9.63
C ALA A 110 -2.40 -21.31 9.84
N TYR A 111 -3.43 -21.62 10.62
CA TYR A 111 -4.60 -20.76 10.84
C TYR A 111 -4.73 -20.26 12.28
N TYR A 112 -3.74 -20.54 13.13
CA TYR A 112 -3.69 -19.95 14.47
C TYR A 112 -3.45 -18.44 14.38
N SER A 113 -4.07 -17.67 15.29
CA SER A 113 -3.80 -16.24 15.43
C SER A 113 -2.38 -16.00 15.96
N ILE A 114 -1.87 -14.78 15.79
CA ILE A 114 -0.57 -14.40 16.35
C ILE A 114 -0.51 -14.68 17.86
N LEU A 115 -1.58 -14.38 18.60
CA LEU A 115 -1.60 -14.64 20.06
C LEU A 115 -1.58 -16.13 20.40
N GLN A 116 -2.22 -16.98 19.59
CA GLN A 116 -2.16 -18.42 19.78
C GLN A 116 -0.75 -18.97 19.49
N LEU A 117 -0.14 -18.56 18.39
CA LEU A 117 1.25 -18.93 18.07
C LEU A 117 2.23 -18.39 19.11
N ALA A 118 2.06 -17.15 19.54
CA ALA A 118 2.84 -16.52 20.61
C ALA A 118 2.73 -17.30 21.93
N SER A 119 1.55 -17.81 22.26
CA SER A 119 1.35 -18.67 23.43
C SER A 119 2.17 -19.94 23.34
N LEU A 120 2.10 -20.63 22.18
CA LEU A 120 2.84 -21.88 21.97
C LEU A 120 4.35 -21.66 22.09
N VAL A 121 4.89 -20.61 21.49
CA VAL A 121 6.33 -20.27 21.51
C VAL A 121 6.77 -19.83 22.91
N LYS A 122 6.04 -18.89 23.54
CA LYS A 122 6.34 -18.37 24.88
C LYS A 122 6.37 -19.47 25.94
N HIS A 123 5.42 -20.41 25.88
CA HIS A 123 5.34 -21.51 26.82
C HIS A 123 6.12 -22.76 26.37
N LYS A 124 6.98 -22.61 25.34
CA LYS A 124 7.88 -23.66 24.83
C LYS A 124 7.16 -24.95 24.39
N LYS A 125 5.89 -24.85 23.98
CA LYS A 125 5.13 -25.97 23.39
C LYS A 125 5.56 -26.28 21.96
N ILE A 126 6.07 -25.26 21.26
CA ILE A 126 6.77 -25.37 19.98
C ILE A 126 7.97 -24.40 20.00
N SER A 127 9.09 -24.77 19.38
CA SER A 127 10.19 -23.84 19.19
C SER A 127 9.93 -22.90 18.01
N SER A 128 10.53 -21.71 18.01
CA SER A 128 10.49 -20.82 16.84
C SER A 128 11.06 -21.50 15.60
N VAL A 129 12.13 -22.28 15.74
CA VAL A 129 12.69 -23.07 14.63
C VAL A 129 11.66 -24.04 14.07
N ALA A 130 10.99 -24.84 14.91
CA ALA A 130 9.99 -25.81 14.45
C ALA A 130 8.78 -25.13 13.79
N LEU A 131 8.34 -23.99 14.32
CA LEU A 131 7.27 -23.19 13.73
C LEU A 131 7.70 -22.59 12.38
N THR A 132 8.92 -22.10 12.28
CA THR A 132 9.50 -21.54 11.05
C THR A 132 9.61 -22.61 9.96
N GLU A 133 10.13 -23.81 10.27
CA GLU A 133 10.20 -24.91 9.31
C GLU A 133 8.80 -25.29 8.79
N PHE A 134 7.79 -25.33 9.67
CA PHE A 134 6.41 -25.59 9.25
C PHE A 134 5.93 -24.57 8.19
N PHE A 135 6.17 -23.28 8.36
CA PHE A 135 5.77 -22.27 7.40
C PHE A 135 6.65 -22.26 6.14
N LEU A 136 7.94 -22.53 6.25
CA LEU A 136 8.83 -22.72 5.09
C LEU A 136 8.38 -23.91 4.22
N GLU A 137 7.99 -25.03 4.83
CA GLU A 137 7.41 -26.17 4.11
C GLU A 137 6.14 -25.77 3.34
N ARG A 138 5.25 -24.99 3.96
CA ARG A 138 4.04 -24.49 3.29
C ARG A 138 4.33 -23.50 2.17
N LEU A 139 5.30 -22.59 2.36
CA LEU A 139 5.75 -21.67 1.30
C LEU A 139 6.30 -22.43 0.08
N LYS A 140 7.14 -23.45 0.31
CA LYS A 140 7.69 -24.31 -0.76
C LYS A 140 6.60 -25.12 -1.47
N LYS A 141 5.62 -25.63 -0.71
CA LYS A 141 4.54 -26.47 -1.26
C LYS A 141 3.54 -25.69 -2.11
N TYR A 142 3.17 -24.48 -1.68
CA TYR A 142 2.03 -23.76 -2.25
C TYR A 142 2.40 -22.41 -2.87
N GLY A 143 3.62 -21.90 -2.66
CA GLY A 143 4.05 -20.58 -3.16
C GLY A 143 3.95 -20.49 -4.68
N ASP A 144 4.42 -21.53 -5.39
CA ASP A 144 4.35 -21.60 -6.86
C ASP A 144 2.90 -21.77 -7.36
N THR A 145 2.07 -22.54 -6.65
CA THR A 145 0.63 -22.69 -6.98
C THR A 145 -0.08 -21.34 -6.97
N LEU A 146 0.25 -20.49 -6.01
CA LEU A 146 -0.31 -19.14 -5.88
C LEU A 146 0.47 -18.09 -6.66
N GLN A 147 1.68 -18.39 -7.12
CA GLN A 147 2.64 -17.39 -7.64
C GLN A 147 2.77 -16.17 -6.68
N SER A 148 2.85 -16.47 -5.39
CA SER A 148 2.81 -15.46 -4.32
C SER A 148 4.18 -15.15 -3.71
N VAL A 149 5.23 -15.89 -4.07
CA VAL A 149 6.56 -15.80 -3.46
C VAL A 149 7.59 -15.46 -4.52
N ILE A 150 8.40 -14.43 -4.28
CA ILE A 150 9.56 -14.08 -5.12
C ILE A 150 10.82 -14.74 -4.59
N THR A 151 11.06 -14.64 -3.27
CA THR A 151 12.25 -15.21 -2.63
C THR A 151 11.87 -15.81 -1.27
N ILE A 152 12.22 -17.07 -1.04
CA ILE A 152 12.20 -17.66 0.31
C ILE A 152 13.52 -17.32 0.99
N THR A 153 13.46 -16.69 2.18
CA THR A 153 14.64 -16.24 2.94
C THR A 153 15.06 -17.30 3.97
N GLU A 154 15.23 -18.54 3.50
CA GLU A 154 15.33 -19.75 4.35
C GLU A 154 16.46 -19.69 5.38
N ASP A 155 17.68 -19.31 4.96
CA ASP A 155 18.84 -19.26 5.88
C ASP A 155 18.68 -18.16 6.92
N LEU A 156 18.18 -16.98 6.52
CA LEU A 156 17.87 -15.87 7.42
C LEU A 156 16.77 -16.27 8.41
N ALA A 157 15.70 -16.89 7.92
CA ALA A 157 14.60 -17.34 8.77
C ALA A 157 15.07 -18.33 9.84
N ARG A 158 15.89 -19.31 9.47
CA ARG A 158 16.48 -20.25 10.42
C ARG A 158 17.41 -19.56 11.43
N GLN A 159 18.18 -18.57 10.98
CA GLN A 159 19.06 -17.81 11.86
C GLN A 159 18.26 -17.01 12.90
N GLU A 160 17.24 -16.25 12.44
CA GLU A 160 16.38 -15.43 13.30
C GLU A 160 15.56 -16.32 14.26
N ALA A 161 15.05 -17.46 13.80
CA ALA A 161 14.33 -18.42 14.64
C ALA A 161 15.22 -19.03 15.74
N ARG A 162 16.47 -19.43 15.41
CA ARG A 162 17.43 -19.90 16.43
C ARG A 162 17.75 -18.84 17.46
N GLN A 163 17.90 -17.58 17.04
CA GLN A 163 18.11 -16.46 17.94
C GLN A 163 16.91 -16.28 18.88
N ALA A 164 15.68 -16.31 18.35
CA ALA A 164 14.47 -16.22 19.16
C ALA A 164 14.38 -17.34 20.20
N ASP A 165 14.64 -18.60 19.81
CA ASP A 165 14.65 -19.74 20.74
C ASP A 165 15.71 -19.59 21.84
N ALA A 166 16.92 -19.12 21.50
CA ALA A 166 17.99 -18.88 22.46
C ALA A 166 17.60 -17.78 23.48
N GLU A 167 17.01 -16.68 23.02
CA GLU A 167 16.55 -15.58 23.88
C GLU A 167 15.40 -16.04 24.80
N ILE A 168 14.41 -16.77 24.28
CA ILE A 168 13.30 -17.31 25.07
C ILE A 168 13.78 -18.32 26.12
N LYS A 169 14.76 -19.16 25.74
CA LYS A 169 15.40 -20.09 26.68
C LYS A 169 16.09 -19.35 27.83
N ALA A 170 16.73 -18.23 27.52
CA ALA A 170 17.40 -17.34 28.50
C ALA A 170 16.41 -16.46 29.30
N GLY A 171 15.10 -16.59 29.10
CA GLY A 171 14.06 -15.81 29.80
C GLY A 171 13.75 -14.44 29.20
N LYS A 172 14.37 -14.10 28.08
CA LYS A 172 14.08 -12.85 27.36
C LYS A 172 12.94 -13.07 26.37
N TYR A 173 11.78 -12.48 26.64
CA TYR A 173 10.63 -12.51 25.73
C TYR A 173 10.26 -11.10 25.28
N ARG A 174 10.32 -10.82 23.95
CA ARG A 174 10.16 -9.47 23.38
C ARG A 174 8.70 -9.08 23.16
N GLY A 175 7.77 -10.04 23.14
CA GLY A 175 6.34 -9.80 22.92
C GLY A 175 5.70 -10.77 21.92
N PRO A 176 4.44 -10.51 21.51
CA PRO A 176 3.66 -11.44 20.69
C PRO A 176 4.28 -11.84 19.35
N LEU A 177 5.15 -11.02 18.78
CA LEU A 177 5.81 -11.32 17.49
C LEU A 177 7.13 -12.10 17.67
N HIS A 178 7.61 -12.31 18.91
CA HIS A 178 8.89 -12.98 19.15
C HIS A 178 8.87 -14.44 18.69
N GLY A 179 9.67 -14.75 17.69
CA GLY A 179 9.77 -16.07 17.07
C GLY A 179 8.64 -16.42 16.10
N ILE A 180 7.84 -15.45 15.67
CA ILE A 180 6.71 -15.65 14.76
C ILE A 180 7.12 -15.39 13.30
N PRO A 181 6.90 -16.35 12.39
CA PRO A 181 7.18 -16.20 10.95
C PRO A 181 6.31 -15.14 10.26
N TYR A 182 6.89 -14.45 9.27
CA TYR A 182 6.13 -13.50 8.45
C TYR A 182 6.68 -13.35 7.03
N GLY A 183 5.94 -12.62 6.19
CA GLY A 183 6.36 -12.26 4.85
C GLY A 183 6.33 -10.77 4.58
N LEU A 184 7.22 -10.33 3.71
CA LEU A 184 7.42 -8.92 3.38
C LEU A 184 7.20 -8.69 1.89
N LYS A 185 6.35 -7.75 1.51
CA LYS A 185 6.18 -7.35 0.11
C LYS A 185 7.53 -6.97 -0.51
N ASP A 186 7.84 -7.49 -1.70
CA ASP A 186 9.17 -7.38 -2.31
C ASP A 186 9.51 -6.00 -2.89
N LEU A 187 8.92 -4.96 -2.36
CA LEU A 187 9.35 -3.58 -2.55
C LEU A 187 10.19 -3.04 -1.37
N PHE A 188 10.24 -3.76 -0.26
CA PHE A 188 11.04 -3.40 0.90
C PHE A 188 12.41 -4.07 0.84
N ALA A 189 13.46 -3.28 1.03
CA ALA A 189 14.83 -3.76 1.04
C ALA A 189 15.12 -4.63 2.27
N VAL A 190 15.86 -5.71 2.04
CA VAL A 190 16.47 -6.55 3.07
C VAL A 190 17.89 -6.84 2.63
N LYS A 191 18.87 -6.38 3.40
CA LYS A 191 20.27 -6.51 3.07
C LYS A 191 20.65 -7.96 2.80
N GLY A 192 21.35 -8.19 1.69
CA GLY A 192 21.76 -9.52 1.23
C GLY A 192 20.72 -10.25 0.37
N TYR A 193 19.54 -9.68 0.16
CA TYR A 193 18.50 -10.22 -0.71
C TYR A 193 18.15 -9.27 -1.84
N LYS A 194 17.75 -9.81 -2.99
CA LYS A 194 17.22 -9.01 -4.09
C LYS A 194 15.91 -8.32 -3.65
N THR A 195 15.68 -7.14 -4.20
CA THR A 195 14.46 -6.35 -4.01
C THR A 195 13.98 -5.91 -5.38
N THR A 196 13.08 -6.69 -5.97
CA THR A 196 12.84 -6.69 -7.42
C THR A 196 11.74 -5.72 -7.87
N TRP A 197 10.98 -5.16 -6.91
CA TRP A 197 9.80 -4.34 -7.19
C TRP A 197 8.78 -5.03 -8.13
N GLY A 198 8.87 -6.35 -8.26
CA GLY A 198 7.98 -7.20 -9.05
C GLY A 198 8.12 -7.07 -10.56
N THR A 199 9.20 -6.48 -11.09
CA THR A 199 9.33 -6.15 -12.52
C THR A 199 10.70 -6.48 -13.09
N THR A 200 10.73 -6.90 -14.35
CA THR A 200 11.93 -7.32 -15.06
C THR A 200 13.09 -6.30 -15.03
N PRO A 201 12.87 -4.97 -15.23
CA PRO A 201 13.95 -4.00 -15.14
C PRO A 201 14.75 -4.01 -13.83
N TYR A 202 14.18 -4.53 -12.76
CA TYR A 202 14.76 -4.56 -11.41
C TYR A 202 14.90 -5.97 -10.81
N MET A 203 14.67 -7.03 -11.60
CA MET A 203 14.65 -8.42 -11.11
C MET A 203 15.97 -8.89 -10.47
N ASP A 204 17.07 -8.22 -10.79
CA ASP A 204 18.40 -8.51 -10.24
C ASP A 204 18.90 -7.45 -9.25
N GLN A 205 18.05 -6.48 -8.91
CA GLN A 205 18.41 -5.38 -8.02
C GLN A 205 18.69 -5.88 -6.59
N ALA A 206 19.86 -5.53 -6.06
CA ALA A 206 20.20 -5.66 -4.66
C ALA A 206 20.37 -4.26 -4.04
N ILE A 207 19.70 -4.03 -2.92
CA ILE A 207 19.78 -2.77 -2.16
C ILE A 207 20.48 -3.09 -0.84
N ASP A 208 21.62 -2.42 -0.57
CA ASP A 208 22.48 -2.71 0.58
C ASP A 208 22.02 -1.98 1.84
N GLU A 209 20.71 -2.11 2.16
CA GLU A 209 20.12 -1.59 3.39
C GLU A 209 18.96 -2.46 3.85
N ASP A 210 18.56 -2.27 5.10
CA ASP A 210 17.35 -2.85 5.68
C ASP A 210 16.24 -1.80 5.73
N ALA A 211 15.07 -2.12 5.18
CA ALA A 211 13.89 -1.25 5.30
C ALA A 211 13.45 -1.09 6.75
N TYR A 212 12.90 0.09 7.09
CA TYR A 212 12.41 0.38 8.43
C TYR A 212 11.48 -0.70 8.99
N VAL A 213 10.48 -1.12 8.21
CA VAL A 213 9.51 -2.13 8.65
C VAL A 213 10.17 -3.48 8.94
N TYR A 214 11.19 -3.89 8.16
CA TYR A 214 11.97 -5.08 8.45
C TYR A 214 12.77 -4.93 9.75
N SER A 215 13.46 -3.80 9.91
CA SER A 215 14.25 -3.51 11.12
C SER A 215 13.39 -3.54 12.37
N LYS A 216 12.18 -2.95 12.34
CA LYS A 216 11.23 -2.95 13.46
C LYS A 216 10.71 -4.35 13.79
N LEU A 217 10.40 -5.17 12.81
CA LEU A 217 9.97 -6.55 13.02
C LEU A 217 11.11 -7.43 13.54
N LYS A 218 12.34 -7.23 13.06
CA LYS A 218 13.53 -7.88 13.60
C LYS A 218 13.80 -7.49 15.07
N GLU A 219 13.64 -6.22 15.43
CA GLU A 219 13.69 -5.74 16.81
C GLU A 219 12.62 -6.43 17.70
N ALA A 220 11.42 -6.66 17.16
CA ALA A 220 10.36 -7.41 17.82
C ALA A 220 10.64 -8.91 17.94
N GLY A 221 11.66 -9.41 17.23
CA GLY A 221 12.05 -10.82 17.16
C GLY A 221 11.21 -11.66 16.20
N ALA A 222 10.49 -11.06 15.28
CA ALA A 222 9.77 -11.76 14.22
C ALA A 222 10.76 -12.38 13.21
N VAL A 223 10.32 -13.42 12.50
CA VAL A 223 11.17 -14.24 11.61
C VAL A 223 10.75 -14.03 10.15
N LEU A 224 11.62 -13.43 9.34
CA LEU A 224 11.33 -13.22 7.91
C LEU A 224 11.51 -14.51 7.11
N CYS A 225 10.40 -15.06 6.59
CA CYS A 225 10.41 -16.32 5.80
C CYS A 225 10.38 -16.10 4.30
N ALA A 226 9.81 -15.00 3.81
CA ALA A 226 9.72 -14.76 2.38
C ALA A 226 9.58 -13.29 2.02
N LYS A 227 10.12 -12.93 0.83
CA LYS A 227 9.76 -11.73 0.09
C LYS A 227 8.67 -12.10 -0.91
N LEU A 228 7.55 -11.42 -0.84
CA LEU A 228 6.29 -11.79 -1.46
C LEU A 228 6.03 -10.98 -2.72
N SER A 229 5.37 -11.61 -3.69
CA SER A 229 5.04 -11.00 -4.97
C SER A 229 4.19 -9.74 -4.83
N LEU A 230 4.39 -8.84 -5.76
CA LEU A 230 3.62 -7.64 -5.95
C LEU A 230 3.42 -7.42 -7.44
N GLY A 231 2.35 -6.75 -7.83
CA GLY A 231 2.24 -6.31 -9.22
C GLY A 231 3.38 -5.34 -9.57
N ALA A 232 3.87 -5.43 -10.79
CA ALA A 232 5.01 -4.66 -11.29
C ALA A 232 4.92 -3.18 -10.91
N LEU A 233 5.96 -2.66 -10.25
CA LEU A 233 6.03 -1.30 -9.71
C LEU A 233 4.78 -0.91 -8.90
N ALA A 234 4.32 -1.83 -8.06
CA ALA A 234 3.15 -1.67 -7.18
C ALA A 234 1.81 -1.43 -7.92
N TYR A 235 1.59 -2.05 -9.08
CA TYR A 235 0.32 -1.98 -9.80
C TYR A 235 -0.24 -3.36 -10.17
N ASN A 236 -1.50 -3.64 -9.75
CA ASN A 236 -2.19 -4.90 -10.01
C ASN A 236 -1.45 -6.13 -9.39
N ASN A 237 -1.54 -7.33 -9.96
CA ASN A 237 -1.02 -8.59 -9.43
C ASN A 237 -0.14 -9.38 -10.42
N LYS A 238 0.19 -8.79 -11.58
CA LYS A 238 1.12 -9.35 -12.55
C LYS A 238 2.53 -8.85 -12.28
N TRP A 239 3.49 -9.79 -12.27
CA TRP A 239 4.89 -9.56 -12.00
C TRP A 239 5.75 -10.45 -12.92
N PHE A 240 7.07 -10.31 -12.94
CA PHE A 240 7.94 -11.05 -13.86
C PHE A 240 7.83 -12.59 -13.73
N GLY A 241 7.40 -13.12 -12.58
CA GLY A 241 7.13 -14.55 -12.38
C GLY A 241 5.70 -15.00 -12.73
N GLY A 242 4.84 -14.11 -13.24
CA GLY A 242 3.48 -14.43 -13.66
C GLY A 242 2.39 -13.61 -12.98
N GLU A 243 1.31 -14.26 -12.57
CA GLU A 243 0.14 -13.62 -11.96
C GLU A 243 -0.20 -14.28 -10.63
N THR A 244 -0.14 -13.53 -9.54
CA THR A 244 -0.53 -14.05 -8.22
C THR A 244 -2.01 -14.41 -8.18
N LYS A 245 -2.32 -15.62 -7.72
CA LYS A 245 -3.65 -16.21 -7.76
C LYS A 245 -4.46 -15.95 -6.49
N ASN A 246 -5.79 -15.93 -6.66
CA ASN A 246 -6.73 -15.91 -5.54
C ASN A 246 -6.80 -17.32 -4.90
N PRO A 247 -6.55 -17.47 -3.59
CA PRO A 247 -6.58 -18.77 -2.92
C PRO A 247 -7.94 -19.49 -2.98
N TRP A 248 -9.04 -18.78 -3.17
CA TRP A 248 -10.39 -19.34 -3.31
C TRP A 248 -10.71 -19.81 -4.72
N ASN A 249 -10.02 -19.26 -5.71
CA ASN A 249 -10.18 -19.64 -7.12
C ASN A 249 -8.89 -19.37 -7.89
N LEU A 250 -8.12 -20.40 -8.17
CA LEU A 250 -6.83 -20.29 -8.87
C LEU A 250 -6.94 -19.81 -10.33
N GLN A 251 -8.14 -19.75 -10.91
CA GLN A 251 -8.37 -19.17 -12.24
C GLN A 251 -8.46 -17.64 -12.19
N GLN A 252 -8.50 -17.05 -11.01
CA GLN A 252 -8.56 -15.60 -10.81
C GLN A 252 -7.29 -15.08 -10.16
N GLY A 253 -6.93 -13.87 -10.52
CA GLY A 253 -5.88 -13.13 -9.84
C GLY A 253 -6.31 -12.65 -8.45
N SER A 254 -5.33 -12.48 -7.56
CA SER A 254 -5.50 -12.01 -6.17
C SER A 254 -5.89 -10.53 -6.06
N SER A 255 -5.93 -9.77 -7.18
CA SER A 255 -5.81 -8.31 -7.12
C SER A 255 -4.45 -7.90 -6.52
N GLY A 256 -4.23 -6.58 -6.34
CA GLY A 256 -2.91 -6.11 -5.87
C GLY A 256 -2.95 -4.62 -5.45
N SER A 257 -1.79 -4.05 -5.25
CA SER A 257 -0.44 -4.57 -5.57
C SER A 257 0.19 -5.43 -4.47
N SER A 258 -0.32 -5.50 -3.24
CA SER A 258 0.15 -6.42 -2.20
C SER A 258 -0.40 -7.83 -2.44
N ALA A 259 -0.17 -8.34 -3.64
CA ALA A 259 -0.77 -9.56 -4.18
C ALA A 259 -0.37 -10.81 -3.38
N GLY A 260 0.93 -11.07 -3.29
CA GLY A 260 1.47 -12.19 -2.53
C GLY A 260 1.20 -12.08 -1.03
N SER A 261 1.18 -10.86 -0.49
CA SER A 261 0.88 -10.62 0.93
C SER A 261 -0.51 -11.13 1.30
N ALA A 262 -1.56 -10.72 0.57
CA ALA A 262 -2.92 -11.15 0.86
C ALA A 262 -3.14 -12.65 0.54
N ALA A 263 -2.63 -13.12 -0.60
CA ALA A 263 -2.79 -14.53 -1.00
C ALA A 263 -2.13 -15.49 0.01
N SER A 264 -0.90 -15.21 0.43
CA SER A 264 -0.15 -16.07 1.34
C SER A 264 -0.78 -16.16 2.73
N VAL A 265 -1.25 -15.04 3.28
CA VAL A 265 -1.90 -15.02 4.60
C VAL A 265 -3.19 -15.83 4.60
N VAL A 266 -4.04 -15.64 3.59
CA VAL A 266 -5.33 -16.35 3.50
C VAL A 266 -5.16 -17.85 3.25
N ALA A 267 -4.16 -18.24 2.45
CA ALA A 267 -3.81 -19.64 2.23
C ALA A 267 -3.04 -20.27 3.42
N GLY A 268 -2.82 -19.55 4.50
CA GLY A 268 -2.09 -20.05 5.67
C GLY A 268 -0.62 -20.36 5.37
N LEU A 269 0.00 -19.68 4.42
CA LEU A 269 1.45 -19.82 4.17
C LEU A 269 2.27 -19.01 5.18
N LEU A 270 1.66 -18.02 5.79
CA LEU A 270 2.27 -17.15 6.81
C LEU A 270 1.20 -16.63 7.76
N PRO A 271 1.52 -16.39 9.04
CA PRO A 271 0.60 -15.82 10.03
C PRO A 271 0.20 -14.38 9.71
N PHE A 272 1.17 -13.57 9.28
CA PHE A 272 0.98 -12.17 8.90
C PHE A 272 1.96 -11.75 7.81
N THR A 273 1.64 -10.65 7.15
CA THR A 273 2.48 -10.07 6.10
C THR A 273 2.41 -8.54 6.15
N ILE A 274 3.41 -7.90 5.54
CA ILE A 274 3.41 -6.45 5.33
C ILE A 274 3.15 -6.16 3.85
N GLY A 275 2.17 -5.29 3.61
CA GLY A 275 1.87 -4.73 2.31
C GLY A 275 2.09 -3.22 2.27
N THR A 276 1.74 -2.62 1.14
CA THR A 276 1.68 -1.14 0.97
C THR A 276 0.46 -0.73 0.19
N GLU A 277 -0.01 0.47 0.45
CA GLU A 277 -1.07 1.08 -0.36
C GLU A 277 -0.71 2.52 -0.75
N THR A 278 -0.74 2.76 -2.04
CA THR A 278 -0.82 4.10 -2.63
C THR A 278 -2.27 4.44 -2.89
N LEU A 279 -2.98 3.53 -3.62
CA LEU A 279 -4.40 3.63 -3.95
C LEU A 279 -5.00 2.21 -4.07
N GLY A 280 -5.55 1.68 -2.99
CA GLY A 280 -6.23 0.38 -2.97
C GLY A 280 -5.32 -0.85 -2.79
N SER A 281 -4.01 -0.70 -2.68
CA SER A 281 -3.05 -1.83 -2.76
C SER A 281 -2.93 -2.70 -1.49
N ILE A 282 -3.60 -2.36 -0.39
CA ILE A 282 -3.89 -3.22 0.76
C ILE A 282 -5.35 -3.67 0.69
N VAL A 283 -6.26 -2.70 0.51
CA VAL A 283 -7.71 -2.92 0.52
C VAL A 283 -8.15 -3.89 -0.57
N SER A 284 -7.68 -3.70 -1.81
CA SER A 284 -8.14 -4.50 -2.96
C SER A 284 -7.73 -5.97 -2.89
N PRO A 285 -6.45 -6.33 -2.64
CA PRO A 285 -6.07 -7.74 -2.51
C PRO A 285 -6.63 -8.38 -1.22
N SER A 286 -6.76 -7.63 -0.11
CA SER A 286 -7.43 -8.12 1.10
C SER A 286 -8.88 -8.47 0.82
N THR A 287 -9.63 -7.61 0.13
CA THR A 287 -11.01 -7.87 -0.28
C THR A 287 -11.11 -9.09 -1.20
N ARG A 288 -10.26 -9.17 -2.21
CA ARG A 288 -10.30 -10.26 -3.20
C ARG A 288 -9.97 -11.62 -2.60
N CYS A 289 -9.00 -11.65 -1.69
CA CYS A 289 -8.57 -12.90 -1.05
C CYS A 289 -9.33 -13.22 0.25
N GLY A 290 -10.05 -12.25 0.85
CA GLY A 290 -10.73 -12.44 2.13
C GLY A 290 -9.78 -12.32 3.34
N ALA A 291 -8.75 -11.50 3.24
CA ALA A 291 -7.90 -11.10 4.35
C ALA A 291 -8.52 -9.92 5.11
N THR A 292 -8.04 -9.69 6.32
CA THR A 292 -8.15 -8.41 7.02
C THR A 292 -6.90 -7.59 6.73
N GLY A 293 -7.05 -6.32 6.37
CA GLY A 293 -5.92 -5.46 6.07
C GLY A 293 -6.11 -4.06 6.65
N LEU A 294 -5.12 -3.59 7.37
CA LEU A 294 -5.05 -2.22 7.85
C LEU A 294 -4.23 -1.37 6.89
N ARG A 295 -4.85 -0.35 6.32
CA ARG A 295 -4.14 0.79 5.76
C ARG A 295 -4.13 1.88 6.82
N PRO A 296 -2.99 2.15 7.47
CA PRO A 296 -2.94 3.14 8.53
C PRO A 296 -2.98 4.58 8.00
N THR A 297 -3.05 5.55 8.89
CA THR A 297 -2.89 6.97 8.56
C THR A 297 -1.58 7.19 7.83
N PHE A 298 -1.59 8.03 6.80
CA PHE A 298 -0.36 8.40 6.08
C PHE A 298 0.69 8.96 7.05
N GLY A 299 1.91 8.47 6.92
CA GLY A 299 3.06 8.91 7.71
C GLY A 299 3.20 8.23 9.07
N THR A 300 2.28 7.35 9.50
CA THR A 300 2.39 6.67 10.80
C THR A 300 3.36 5.48 10.81
N VAL A 301 3.82 5.05 9.65
CA VAL A 301 4.87 4.04 9.47
C VAL A 301 5.89 4.59 8.48
N SER A 302 7.16 4.67 8.86
CA SER A 302 8.23 5.09 7.96
C SER A 302 8.34 4.18 6.75
N ARG A 303 8.55 4.78 5.58
CA ARG A 303 8.71 4.09 4.28
C ARG A 303 10.16 3.88 3.88
N SER A 304 11.12 4.29 4.71
CA SER A 304 12.54 4.21 4.37
C SER A 304 12.96 2.78 4.05
N GLY A 305 13.80 2.63 3.01
CA GLY A 305 14.18 1.34 2.44
C GLY A 305 13.07 0.65 1.64
N GLY A 306 11.94 1.30 1.40
CA GLY A 306 10.87 0.86 0.51
C GLY A 306 10.90 1.59 -0.83
N MET A 307 10.46 0.92 -1.91
CA MET A 307 10.24 1.56 -3.20
C MET A 307 9.21 2.69 -3.07
N VAL A 308 9.55 3.85 -3.56
CA VAL A 308 8.60 4.97 -3.70
C VAL A 308 7.84 4.83 -5.01
N LEU A 309 6.51 4.84 -4.93
CA LEU A 309 5.62 5.06 -6.05
C LEU A 309 5.05 6.50 -5.99
N SER A 310 4.66 6.94 -4.80
CA SER A 310 4.17 8.29 -4.55
C SER A 310 4.61 8.78 -3.17
N TRP A 311 5.39 9.85 -3.13
CA TRP A 311 5.86 10.43 -1.86
C TRP A 311 4.74 10.90 -0.94
N SER A 312 3.59 11.24 -1.50
CA SER A 312 2.47 11.81 -0.75
C SER A 312 1.33 10.82 -0.49
N MET A 313 1.41 9.58 -1.03
CA MET A 313 0.30 8.61 -0.91
C MET A 313 0.71 7.23 -0.41
N ASP A 314 1.98 6.82 -0.44
CA ASP A 314 2.42 5.48 -0.04
C ASP A 314 2.30 5.27 1.48
N LYS A 315 1.73 4.15 1.87
CA LYS A 315 1.50 3.74 3.27
C LYS A 315 1.80 2.25 3.45
N PRO A 316 2.81 1.89 4.27
CA PRO A 316 2.98 0.50 4.72
C PRO A 316 1.87 0.11 5.71
N GLY A 317 1.44 -1.15 5.66
CA GLY A 317 0.46 -1.65 6.63
C GLY A 317 0.42 -3.18 6.68
N PRO A 318 -0.09 -3.76 7.78
CA PRO A 318 -0.25 -5.19 7.94
C PRO A 318 -1.41 -5.74 7.12
N ILE A 319 -1.27 -7.01 6.71
CA ILE A 319 -2.32 -7.83 6.15
C ILE A 319 -2.30 -9.15 6.91
N CYS A 320 -3.39 -9.42 7.63
CA CYS A 320 -3.56 -10.57 8.49
C CYS A 320 -4.88 -11.29 8.21
N ARG A 321 -5.22 -12.29 9.03
CA ARG A 321 -6.56 -12.88 8.98
C ARG A 321 -7.53 -12.20 9.94
N SER A 322 -7.05 -11.51 10.98
CA SER A 322 -7.91 -10.84 11.96
C SER A 322 -7.45 -9.41 12.24
N ALA A 323 -8.38 -8.56 12.67
CA ALA A 323 -8.11 -7.19 13.09
C ALA A 323 -7.23 -7.12 14.35
N GLU A 324 -7.31 -8.10 15.24
CA GLU A 324 -6.44 -8.18 16.41
C GLU A 324 -4.98 -8.46 15.99
N ASP A 325 -4.77 -9.35 15.01
CA ASP A 325 -3.43 -9.60 14.46
C ASP A 325 -2.89 -8.35 13.75
N ASP A 326 -3.73 -7.62 12.99
CA ASP A 326 -3.34 -6.33 12.39
C ASP A 326 -2.94 -5.30 13.45
N ALA A 327 -3.68 -5.22 14.57
CA ALA A 327 -3.37 -4.31 15.67
C ALA A 327 -2.01 -4.63 16.30
N ILE A 328 -1.71 -5.91 16.50
CA ILE A 328 -0.43 -6.36 17.05
C ILE A 328 0.71 -5.96 16.10
N VAL A 329 0.61 -6.31 14.84
CA VAL A 329 1.66 -6.02 13.85
C VAL A 329 1.87 -4.52 13.69
N TYR A 330 0.78 -3.74 13.58
CA TYR A 330 0.84 -2.28 13.47
C TYR A 330 1.55 -1.64 14.67
N TYR A 331 1.28 -2.08 15.89
CA TYR A 331 1.95 -1.59 17.10
C TYR A 331 3.48 -1.67 17.01
N TYR A 332 4.01 -2.73 16.39
CA TYR A 332 5.45 -2.93 16.26
C TYR A 332 6.09 -2.21 15.06
N ILE A 333 5.34 -1.94 14.00
CA ILE A 333 5.89 -1.27 12.81
C ILE A 333 5.64 0.23 12.76
N LYS A 334 4.74 0.78 13.61
CA LYS A 334 4.48 2.22 13.63
C LYS A 334 5.69 3.03 14.06
N GLY A 335 5.77 4.27 13.62
CA GLY A 335 6.78 5.24 14.03
C GLY A 335 7.67 5.73 12.90
N THR A 336 8.72 6.43 13.28
CA THR A 336 9.67 7.12 12.39
C THR A 336 11.12 6.70 12.69
N ASP A 337 11.99 6.85 11.70
CA ASP A 337 13.45 6.67 11.82
C ASP A 337 14.24 7.94 11.45
N GLY A 338 13.55 9.05 11.22
CA GLY A 338 14.16 10.31 10.81
C GLY A 338 14.66 10.36 9.36
N LYS A 339 14.46 9.29 8.58
CA LYS A 339 14.86 9.23 7.15
C LYS A 339 13.70 9.50 6.21
N ASP A 340 12.48 9.17 6.62
CA ASP A 340 11.26 9.49 5.87
C ASP A 340 10.66 10.80 6.38
N PRO A 341 10.76 11.91 5.61
CA PRO A 341 10.27 13.22 6.05
C PRO A 341 8.74 13.29 6.18
N GLY A 342 8.02 12.31 5.62
CA GLY A 342 6.57 12.20 5.76
C GLY A 342 6.15 11.40 7.00
N SER A 343 7.09 10.80 7.75
CA SER A 343 6.76 9.96 8.91
C SER A 343 6.61 10.77 10.20
N ILE A 344 5.66 10.37 11.04
CA ILE A 344 5.27 11.06 12.28
C ILE A 344 5.03 10.04 13.39
N ASP A 345 5.59 10.31 14.59
CA ASP A 345 5.23 9.57 15.79
C ASP A 345 3.85 9.96 16.31
N HIS A 346 3.09 8.98 16.74
CA HIS A 346 1.77 9.15 17.34
C HIS A 346 1.45 8.04 18.34
N ALA A 347 0.49 8.27 19.21
CA ALA A 347 0.00 7.27 20.14
C ALA A 347 -0.96 6.30 19.46
N PHE A 348 -0.75 5.00 19.69
CA PHE A 348 -1.69 3.93 19.31
C PHE A 348 -2.16 3.23 20.59
N ASN A 349 -3.36 3.54 21.04
CA ASN A 349 -3.90 3.10 22.33
C ASN A 349 -5.01 2.05 22.18
N TYR A 350 -4.68 0.96 21.50
CA TYR A 350 -5.60 -0.17 21.28
C TYR A 350 -5.95 -0.89 22.58
N ASP A 351 -7.23 -1.14 22.80
CA ASP A 351 -7.75 -1.89 23.94
C ASP A 351 -8.50 -3.15 23.47
N GLN A 352 -7.91 -4.33 23.70
CA GLN A 352 -8.52 -5.62 23.34
C GLN A 352 -9.92 -5.86 23.95
N LYS A 353 -10.24 -5.15 25.05
CA LYS A 353 -11.49 -5.28 25.82
C LYS A 353 -12.40 -4.06 25.66
N LYS A 354 -12.15 -3.25 24.63
CA LYS A 354 -12.95 -2.05 24.39
C LYS A 354 -14.45 -2.35 24.36
N ASP A 355 -15.18 -1.60 25.13
CA ASP A 355 -16.64 -1.56 25.00
C ASP A 355 -17.01 -0.74 23.76
N VAL A 356 -17.31 -1.45 22.66
CA VAL A 356 -17.61 -0.83 21.37
C VAL A 356 -18.90 0.00 21.35
N LYS A 357 -19.77 -0.14 22.37
CA LYS A 357 -20.95 0.73 22.53
C LYS A 357 -20.57 2.19 22.77
N LYS A 358 -19.34 2.44 23.20
CA LYS A 358 -18.82 3.79 23.44
C LYS A 358 -18.26 4.45 22.17
N LEU A 359 -18.12 3.71 21.08
CA LEU A 359 -17.69 4.27 19.81
C LEU A 359 -18.85 4.98 19.10
N ARG A 360 -18.57 6.12 18.52
CA ARG A 360 -19.50 6.86 17.67
C ARG A 360 -19.42 6.26 16.25
N VAL A 361 -20.34 5.34 15.95
CA VAL A 361 -20.37 4.60 14.71
C VAL A 361 -21.41 5.17 13.76
N ALA A 362 -21.01 5.38 12.51
CA ALA A 362 -21.90 5.78 11.43
C ALA A 362 -21.75 4.84 10.22
N TYR A 363 -22.69 4.93 9.27
CA TYR A 363 -22.55 4.29 7.95
C TYR A 363 -22.86 5.30 6.85
N ALA A 364 -22.20 5.17 5.70
CA ALA A 364 -22.37 6.06 4.56
C ALA A 364 -23.70 5.76 3.82
N GLU A 365 -24.79 6.35 4.27
CA GLU A 365 -26.13 6.12 3.75
C GLU A 365 -26.23 6.37 2.24
N ASN A 366 -25.57 7.41 1.73
CA ASN A 366 -25.52 7.72 0.29
C ASN A 366 -24.90 6.59 -0.54
N TYR A 367 -24.07 5.73 0.03
CA TYR A 367 -23.57 4.53 -0.64
C TYR A 367 -24.47 3.33 -0.44
N PHE A 368 -24.96 3.11 0.78
CA PHE A 368 -25.84 2.00 1.11
C PHE A 368 -27.16 2.05 0.35
N LYS A 369 -27.74 3.23 0.11
CA LYS A 369 -28.97 3.41 -0.70
C LYS A 369 -28.84 2.92 -2.16
N ARG A 370 -27.61 2.76 -2.65
CA ARG A 370 -27.35 2.24 -4.00
C ARG A 370 -27.24 0.71 -4.05
N LEU A 371 -27.20 0.05 -2.89
CA LEU A 371 -27.13 -1.40 -2.78
C LEU A 371 -28.51 -2.04 -2.91
N ASN A 372 -28.54 -3.31 -3.33
CA ASN A 372 -29.73 -4.12 -3.26
C ASN A 372 -30.15 -4.32 -1.79
N LYS A 373 -31.44 -4.52 -1.55
CA LYS A 373 -31.98 -4.71 -0.19
C LYS A 373 -31.46 -5.97 0.52
N ASP A 374 -31.04 -6.97 -0.24
CA ASP A 374 -30.48 -8.24 0.23
C ASP A 374 -28.93 -8.26 0.25
N ALA A 375 -28.29 -7.12 0.03
CA ALA A 375 -26.82 -7.02 0.06
C ALA A 375 -26.27 -7.33 1.45
N LEU A 376 -25.11 -8.01 1.47
CA LEU A 376 -24.47 -8.45 2.72
C LEU A 376 -24.03 -7.28 3.60
N GLU A 377 -23.78 -6.14 3.01
CA GLU A 377 -23.38 -4.92 3.71
C GLU A 377 -24.41 -4.48 4.75
N TRP A 378 -25.71 -4.67 4.49
CA TRP A 378 -26.76 -4.38 5.46
C TRP A 378 -26.65 -5.25 6.72
N LYS A 379 -26.28 -6.52 6.57
CA LYS A 379 -26.09 -7.45 7.70
C LYS A 379 -24.94 -7.02 8.61
N VAL A 380 -23.93 -6.32 8.07
CA VAL A 380 -22.87 -5.75 8.91
C VAL A 380 -23.44 -4.74 9.91
N LEU A 381 -24.33 -3.86 9.44
CA LEU A 381 -24.99 -2.88 10.32
C LEU A 381 -25.83 -3.57 11.41
N ASP A 382 -26.51 -4.68 11.05
CA ASP A 382 -27.32 -5.45 12.01
C ASP A 382 -26.46 -6.08 13.10
N VAL A 383 -25.29 -6.63 12.76
CA VAL A 383 -24.33 -7.17 13.76
C VAL A 383 -23.90 -6.08 14.74
N PHE A 384 -23.59 -4.86 14.27
CA PHE A 384 -23.25 -3.75 15.17
C PHE A 384 -24.43 -3.35 16.07
N ARG A 385 -25.66 -3.30 15.53
CA ARG A 385 -26.89 -3.01 16.31
C ARG A 385 -27.17 -4.08 17.36
N GLU A 386 -26.97 -5.36 17.02
CA GLU A 386 -27.12 -6.49 17.96
C GLU A 386 -26.10 -6.44 19.10
N MET A 387 -24.92 -5.85 18.88
CA MET A 387 -23.95 -5.56 19.93
C MET A 387 -24.37 -4.36 20.80
N GLY A 388 -25.46 -3.69 20.48
CA GLY A 388 -25.95 -2.49 21.18
C GLY A 388 -25.23 -1.20 20.79
N VAL A 389 -24.58 -1.19 19.62
CA VAL A 389 -23.95 0.01 19.06
C VAL A 389 -25.00 0.83 18.32
N GLU A 390 -25.09 2.12 18.62
CA GLU A 390 -25.87 3.05 17.81
C GLU A 390 -25.16 3.31 16.48
N VAL A 391 -25.77 2.93 15.35
CA VAL A 391 -25.21 3.11 14.01
C VAL A 391 -25.97 4.20 13.28
N LYS A 392 -25.38 5.39 13.15
CA LYS A 392 -26.02 6.58 12.56
C LYS A 392 -25.92 6.59 11.04
N ALA A 393 -27.00 6.96 10.37
CA ALA A 393 -27.00 7.20 8.92
C ALA A 393 -26.40 8.57 8.62
N VAL A 394 -25.40 8.63 7.74
CA VAL A 394 -24.70 9.86 7.35
C VAL A 394 -24.41 9.88 5.86
N ASN A 395 -24.33 11.07 5.28
CA ASN A 395 -23.86 11.21 3.92
C ASN A 395 -22.33 11.45 3.94
N PHE A 396 -21.58 10.46 3.48
CA PHE A 396 -20.13 10.62 3.31
C PHE A 396 -19.85 11.72 2.27
N PRO A 397 -18.90 12.63 2.49
CA PRO A 397 -18.56 13.71 1.54
C PRO A 397 -17.95 13.12 0.28
N ASP A 398 -18.79 12.75 -0.67
CA ASP A 398 -18.42 12.24 -1.98
C ASP A 398 -18.27 13.40 -2.98
N SER A 399 -18.11 13.10 -4.24
CA SER A 399 -17.75 13.95 -5.38
C SER A 399 -18.48 15.29 -5.57
N ALA A 400 -19.51 15.62 -4.75
CA ALA A 400 -20.23 16.88 -4.88
C ALA A 400 -19.37 18.14 -4.67
N ILE A 401 -18.26 18.03 -3.91
CA ILE A 401 -17.34 19.14 -3.63
C ILE A 401 -16.22 19.20 -4.68
N TYR A 402 -15.80 18.03 -5.18
CA TYR A 402 -14.70 17.90 -6.15
C TYR A 402 -15.15 17.04 -7.33
N PRO A 403 -15.79 17.65 -8.35
CA PRO A 403 -16.28 16.91 -9.51
C PRO A 403 -15.16 16.44 -10.45
N PHE A 404 -13.90 16.71 -10.12
CA PHE A 404 -12.73 16.37 -10.91
C PHE A 404 -11.78 15.43 -10.16
N ASN A 405 -11.01 14.65 -10.92
CA ASN A 405 -10.10 13.65 -10.39
C ASN A 405 -8.79 14.27 -9.90
N LEU A 406 -8.62 14.39 -8.59
CA LEU A 406 -7.36 14.86 -7.98
C LEU A 406 -6.27 13.77 -7.95
N VAL A 407 -6.64 12.50 -7.97
CA VAL A 407 -5.67 11.40 -7.90
C VAL A 407 -4.75 11.42 -9.11
N SER A 408 -5.32 11.62 -10.30
CA SER A 408 -4.57 11.52 -11.56
C SER A 408 -3.38 12.48 -11.64
N PRO A 409 -3.53 13.81 -11.45
CA PRO A 409 -2.37 14.70 -11.52
C PRO A 409 -1.36 14.45 -10.39
N ILE A 410 -1.80 14.04 -9.19
CA ILE A 410 -0.89 13.82 -8.06
C ILE A 410 -0.12 12.50 -8.25
N LEU A 411 -0.84 11.38 -8.37
CA LEU A 411 -0.22 10.06 -8.46
C LEU A 411 0.64 9.91 -9.71
N ASN A 412 0.12 10.35 -10.87
CA ASN A 412 0.85 10.17 -12.13
C ASN A 412 2.11 11.04 -12.20
N ALA A 413 2.06 12.29 -11.71
CA ALA A 413 3.26 13.13 -11.67
C ALA A 413 4.33 12.56 -10.74
N GLU A 414 3.94 12.12 -9.52
CA GLU A 414 4.87 11.56 -8.54
C GLU A 414 5.45 10.22 -9.03
N SER A 415 4.63 9.31 -9.56
CA SER A 415 5.11 8.02 -10.07
C SER A 415 6.00 8.17 -11.30
N ALA A 416 5.69 9.08 -12.22
CA ALA A 416 6.56 9.38 -13.36
C ALA A 416 7.89 9.99 -12.94
N ALA A 417 7.92 10.81 -11.88
CA ALA A 417 9.16 11.34 -11.30
C ALA A 417 9.98 10.24 -10.61
N ALA A 418 9.33 9.34 -9.87
CA ALA A 418 9.98 8.22 -9.19
C ALA A 418 10.67 7.25 -10.15
N PHE A 419 10.14 7.11 -11.38
CA PHE A 419 10.66 6.21 -12.44
C PHE A 419 11.10 6.97 -13.70
N ASP A 420 11.57 8.21 -13.55
CA ASP A 420 11.98 9.06 -14.68
C ASP A 420 13.13 8.45 -15.50
N GLU A 421 14.12 7.89 -14.83
CA GLU A 421 15.26 7.22 -15.49
C GLU A 421 14.80 6.01 -16.31
N LEU A 422 13.87 5.19 -15.78
CA LEU A 422 13.33 4.02 -16.46
C LEU A 422 12.67 4.40 -17.80
N THR A 423 11.86 5.47 -17.80
CA THR A 423 11.21 5.97 -19.02
C THR A 423 12.20 6.58 -20.01
N ARG A 424 13.19 7.36 -19.54
CA ARG A 424 14.15 8.03 -20.43
C ARG A 424 15.15 7.08 -21.07
N SER A 425 15.46 5.97 -20.39
CA SER A 425 16.32 4.93 -20.91
C SER A 425 15.61 3.90 -21.79
N ASN A 426 14.31 4.06 -22.03
CA ASN A 426 13.41 3.10 -22.70
C ASN A 426 13.39 1.70 -22.03
N ARG A 427 13.83 1.59 -20.78
CA ARG A 427 13.74 0.33 -20.02
C ARG A 427 12.33 0.04 -19.55
N ASP A 428 11.43 1.00 -19.63
CA ASP A 428 9.99 0.82 -19.41
C ASP A 428 9.36 -0.14 -20.44
N ASP A 429 9.99 -0.37 -21.61
CA ASP A 429 9.62 -1.40 -22.58
C ASP A 429 9.80 -2.84 -22.03
N LEU A 430 10.60 -3.03 -20.97
CA LEU A 430 10.82 -4.32 -20.31
C LEU A 430 9.78 -4.63 -19.20
N ILE A 431 8.87 -3.71 -18.90
CA ILE A 431 7.81 -3.94 -17.91
C ILE A 431 6.82 -4.98 -18.46
N GLU A 432 6.29 -5.84 -17.61
CA GLU A 432 5.48 -7.02 -17.93
C GLU A 432 4.20 -6.72 -18.71
N ARG A 433 3.76 -5.47 -18.70
CA ARG A 433 2.56 -5.01 -19.42
C ARG A 433 2.82 -3.70 -20.14
N GLN A 434 2.38 -3.64 -21.41
CA GLN A 434 2.54 -2.50 -22.32
C GLN A 434 1.22 -1.89 -22.76
N ASP A 435 0.09 -2.34 -22.21
CA ASP A 435 -1.22 -1.81 -22.58
C ASP A 435 -1.41 -0.35 -22.11
N LYS A 436 -2.36 0.35 -22.73
CA LYS A 436 -2.60 1.79 -22.50
C LYS A 436 -2.93 2.18 -21.06
N ASP A 437 -3.39 1.21 -20.24
CA ASP A 437 -3.84 1.44 -18.88
C ASP A 437 -2.74 1.04 -17.87
N PHE A 438 -1.48 0.86 -18.32
CA PHE A 438 -0.37 0.44 -17.47
C PHE A 438 0.76 1.48 -17.39
N TRP A 439 1.76 1.22 -16.54
CA TRP A 439 2.80 2.18 -16.18
C TRP A 439 3.58 2.79 -17.34
N PRO A 440 4.02 2.04 -18.37
CA PRO A 440 4.77 2.66 -19.47
C PRO A 440 4.03 3.83 -20.09
N ASN A 441 2.74 3.64 -20.42
CA ASN A 441 1.91 4.71 -20.98
C ASN A 441 1.61 5.82 -19.95
N SER A 442 1.36 5.44 -18.69
CA SER A 442 1.09 6.40 -17.60
C SER A 442 2.31 7.30 -17.35
N PHE A 443 3.53 6.74 -17.29
CA PHE A 443 4.75 7.52 -17.08
C PHE A 443 5.06 8.46 -18.25
N ARG A 444 4.85 7.99 -19.49
CA ARG A 444 5.02 8.82 -20.69
C ARG A 444 4.03 9.98 -20.73
N SER A 445 2.74 9.71 -20.51
CA SER A 445 1.68 10.74 -20.56
C SER A 445 1.74 11.71 -19.37
N ALA A 446 2.18 11.26 -18.19
CA ALA A 446 2.32 12.12 -17.02
C ALA A 446 3.35 13.26 -17.20
N ARG A 447 4.28 13.12 -18.15
CA ARG A 447 5.22 14.19 -18.52
C ARG A 447 4.54 15.42 -19.12
N MET A 448 3.30 15.26 -19.56
CA MET A 448 2.47 16.34 -20.09
C MET A 448 1.62 17.02 -18.98
N ILE A 449 1.76 16.63 -17.72
CA ILE A 449 1.10 17.33 -16.59
C ILE A 449 1.90 18.59 -16.27
N PRO A 450 1.33 19.80 -16.43
CA PRO A 450 2.01 21.03 -16.02
C PRO A 450 2.22 21.07 -14.50
N ALA A 451 3.35 21.60 -14.06
CA ALA A 451 3.63 21.78 -12.63
C ALA A 451 2.54 22.60 -11.90
N VAL A 452 1.95 23.57 -12.60
CA VAL A 452 0.83 24.38 -12.08
C VAL A 452 -0.36 23.51 -11.71
N GLU A 453 -0.71 22.53 -12.54
CA GLU A 453 -1.85 21.64 -12.30
C GLU A 453 -1.56 20.68 -11.13
N TYR A 454 -0.34 20.19 -11.02
CA TYR A 454 0.08 19.39 -9.86
C TYR A 454 -0.01 20.20 -8.54
N ILE A 455 0.47 21.44 -8.55
CA ILE A 455 0.41 22.32 -7.38
C ILE A 455 -1.06 22.62 -7.01
N ASN A 456 -1.91 22.96 -8.00
CA ASN A 456 -3.32 23.24 -7.77
C ASN A 456 -4.07 22.00 -7.28
N ALA A 457 -3.77 20.81 -7.81
CA ALA A 457 -4.36 19.56 -7.31
C ALA A 457 -4.03 19.34 -5.82
N ASN A 458 -2.80 19.61 -5.38
CA ASN A 458 -2.43 19.53 -3.96
C ASN A 458 -3.08 20.65 -3.10
N ARG A 459 -3.34 21.84 -3.66
CA ARG A 459 -4.12 22.88 -2.95
C ARG A 459 -5.57 22.45 -2.73
N TYR A 460 -6.23 21.89 -3.75
CA TYR A 460 -7.57 21.29 -3.61
C TYR A 460 -7.56 20.09 -2.66
N ARG A 461 -6.49 19.30 -2.66
CA ARG A 461 -6.32 18.22 -1.69
C ARG A 461 -6.32 18.74 -0.24
N SER A 462 -5.75 19.91 0.04
CA SER A 462 -5.79 20.51 1.38
C SER A 462 -7.22 20.85 1.81
N GLU A 463 -8.04 21.37 0.90
CA GLU A 463 -9.48 21.60 1.17
C GLU A 463 -10.23 20.28 1.42
N LEU A 464 -9.91 19.23 0.62
CA LEU A 464 -10.47 17.90 0.81
C LEU A 464 -10.11 17.32 2.19
N CYS A 465 -8.84 17.43 2.62
CA CYS A 465 -8.39 17.03 3.95
C CYS A 465 -9.21 17.72 5.05
N LYS A 466 -9.40 19.03 4.93
CA LYS A 466 -10.22 19.78 5.89
C LYS A 466 -11.67 19.31 5.90
N SER A 467 -12.29 19.14 4.74
CA SER A 467 -13.69 18.68 4.61
C SER A 467 -13.91 17.31 5.23
N VAL A 468 -13.01 16.35 4.95
CA VAL A 468 -13.11 14.99 5.53
C VAL A 468 -12.83 15.01 7.02
N GLN A 469 -11.88 15.82 7.49
CA GLN A 469 -11.62 15.97 8.93
C GLN A 469 -12.82 16.59 9.66
N ASP A 470 -13.45 17.62 9.10
CA ASP A 470 -14.66 18.24 9.68
C ASP A 470 -15.82 17.23 9.75
N PHE A 471 -15.94 16.35 8.75
CA PHE A 471 -16.92 15.25 8.77
C PHE A 471 -16.56 14.19 9.83
N MET A 472 -15.30 13.74 9.88
CA MET A 472 -14.88 12.65 10.77
C MET A 472 -14.81 13.04 12.25
N LYS A 473 -14.76 14.32 12.62
CA LYS A 473 -14.69 14.74 14.04
C LYS A 473 -15.84 14.22 14.90
N ASP A 474 -17.00 13.96 14.31
CA ASP A 474 -18.20 13.50 15.00
C ASP A 474 -18.29 11.96 15.10
N TYR A 475 -17.43 11.22 14.39
CA TYR A 475 -17.48 9.75 14.29
C TYR A 475 -16.11 9.14 14.52
N ASP A 476 -16.06 8.04 15.26
CA ASP A 476 -14.83 7.24 15.45
C ASP A 476 -14.69 6.22 14.31
N VAL A 477 -15.82 5.72 13.80
CA VAL A 477 -15.90 4.71 12.74
C VAL A 477 -17.00 5.06 11.76
N VAL A 478 -16.71 5.03 10.46
CA VAL A 478 -17.72 5.11 9.39
C VAL A 478 -17.66 3.84 8.53
N ILE A 479 -18.77 3.10 8.51
CA ILE A 479 -18.89 1.86 7.75
C ILE A 479 -19.24 2.19 6.30
N VAL A 480 -18.46 1.66 5.35
CA VAL A 480 -18.67 1.88 3.92
C VAL A 480 -18.54 0.58 3.13
N PRO A 481 -19.32 0.35 2.08
CA PRO A 481 -19.07 -0.71 1.13
C PRO A 481 -17.72 -0.47 0.44
N THR A 482 -16.86 -1.49 0.38
CA THR A 482 -15.43 -1.34 0.06
C THR A 482 -15.14 -0.61 -1.26
N TYR A 483 -15.97 -0.83 -2.28
CA TYR A 483 -15.79 -0.20 -3.61
C TYR A 483 -16.85 0.85 -3.95
N ALA A 484 -17.62 1.32 -2.97
CA ALA A 484 -18.67 2.30 -3.25
C ALA A 484 -18.12 3.73 -3.38
N GLY A 485 -18.66 4.46 -4.34
CA GLY A 485 -18.36 5.87 -4.57
C GLY A 485 -16.86 6.16 -4.74
N ASN A 486 -16.43 7.32 -4.27
CA ASN A 486 -15.03 7.77 -4.33
C ASN A 486 -14.29 7.61 -2.98
N GLN A 487 -14.86 6.92 -1.99
CA GLN A 487 -14.29 6.83 -0.64
C GLN A 487 -12.84 6.33 -0.63
N LEU A 488 -12.51 5.35 -1.49
CA LEU A 488 -11.15 4.81 -1.58
C LEU A 488 -10.16 5.89 -2.06
N SER A 489 -10.50 6.63 -3.10
CA SER A 489 -9.69 7.74 -3.61
C SER A 489 -9.59 8.87 -2.59
N ILE A 490 -10.70 9.27 -2.01
CA ILE A 490 -10.76 10.34 -1.00
C ILE A 490 -9.87 9.99 0.19
N THR A 491 -10.04 8.81 0.80
CA THR A 491 -9.30 8.44 1.99
C THR A 491 -7.82 8.16 1.74
N ASN A 492 -7.42 7.82 0.50
CA ASN A 492 -6.01 7.77 0.11
C ASN A 492 -5.41 9.17 -0.07
N LEU A 493 -6.16 10.12 -0.64
CA LEU A 493 -5.74 11.52 -0.78
C LEU A 493 -5.64 12.23 0.58
N THR A 494 -6.59 11.99 1.47
CA THR A 494 -6.62 12.64 2.80
C THR A 494 -5.79 11.92 3.84
N GLY A 495 -5.31 10.72 3.54
CA GLY A 495 -4.46 9.94 4.44
C GLY A 495 -5.20 9.26 5.60
N ASN A 496 -6.53 9.21 5.61
CA ASN A 496 -7.30 8.57 6.67
C ASN A 496 -7.06 7.05 6.76
N PRO A 497 -7.04 6.45 7.97
CA PRO A 497 -6.87 5.02 8.13
C PRO A 497 -8.14 4.25 7.77
N VAL A 498 -7.96 3.02 7.29
CA VAL A 498 -9.07 2.10 7.03
C VAL A 498 -8.71 0.67 7.43
N VAL A 499 -9.71 -0.09 7.87
CA VAL A 499 -9.65 -1.55 7.99
C VAL A 499 -10.61 -2.15 6.98
N CYS A 500 -10.09 -3.01 6.10
CA CYS A 500 -10.88 -3.85 5.21
C CYS A 500 -10.93 -5.25 5.80
N MET A 501 -12.15 -5.82 5.94
CA MET A 501 -12.32 -7.16 6.53
C MET A 501 -13.42 -7.96 5.83
N PRO A 502 -13.31 -9.32 5.77
CA PRO A 502 -14.35 -10.16 5.18
C PRO A 502 -15.65 -10.06 5.98
N MET A 503 -16.78 -9.94 5.26
CA MET A 503 -18.12 -9.87 5.82
C MET A 503 -19.05 -11.01 5.35
N GLY A 504 -18.53 -11.92 4.52
CA GLY A 504 -19.29 -13.03 3.99
C GLY A 504 -18.71 -13.55 2.68
N PHE A 505 -19.51 -14.36 2.00
CA PHE A 505 -19.19 -14.94 0.71
C PHE A 505 -20.35 -14.69 -0.26
N ASN A 506 -20.02 -14.36 -1.52
CA ASN A 506 -21.03 -14.21 -2.55
C ASN A 506 -21.56 -15.58 -3.03
N ARG A 507 -22.52 -15.58 -3.97
CA ARG A 507 -23.15 -16.80 -4.51
C ARG A 507 -22.17 -17.76 -5.18
N ASN A 508 -20.99 -17.29 -5.58
CA ASN A 508 -19.92 -18.10 -6.17
C ASN A 508 -18.95 -18.67 -5.12
N GLY A 509 -19.20 -18.45 -3.82
CA GLY A 509 -18.31 -18.87 -2.74
C GLY A 509 -17.04 -18.03 -2.61
N TRP A 510 -17.01 -16.81 -3.16
CA TRP A 510 -15.87 -15.90 -3.05
C TRP A 510 -16.08 -14.89 -1.93
N PRO A 511 -15.00 -14.52 -1.20
CA PRO A 511 -15.12 -13.58 -0.12
C PRO A 511 -15.54 -12.20 -0.62
N VAL A 512 -16.32 -11.52 0.20
CA VAL A 512 -16.68 -10.09 0.06
C VAL A 512 -16.36 -9.37 1.36
N SER A 513 -16.01 -8.10 1.26
CA SER A 513 -15.50 -7.32 2.39
C SER A 513 -16.25 -6.02 2.58
N ILE A 514 -16.21 -5.54 3.81
CA ILE A 514 -16.65 -4.21 4.24
C ILE A 514 -15.42 -3.40 4.66
N THR A 515 -15.50 -2.09 4.58
CA THR A 515 -14.44 -1.19 5.03
C THR A 515 -14.93 -0.31 6.17
N LEU A 516 -14.12 -0.20 7.21
CA LEU A 516 -14.29 0.74 8.32
C LEU A 516 -13.31 1.89 8.13
N LEU A 517 -13.82 3.12 8.01
CA LEU A 517 -13.01 4.35 7.91
C LEU A 517 -12.82 4.94 9.30
N GLY A 518 -11.60 5.42 9.60
CA GLY A 518 -11.23 6.03 10.86
C GLY A 518 -10.85 7.51 10.75
N ARG A 519 -10.79 8.16 11.91
CA ARG A 519 -10.15 9.47 12.05
C ARG A 519 -8.65 9.34 11.85
N LEU A 520 -8.00 10.43 11.46
CA LEU A 520 -6.54 10.48 11.40
C LEU A 520 -5.95 10.11 12.77
N TYR A 521 -4.94 9.24 12.75
CA TYR A 521 -4.20 8.77 13.94
C TYR A 521 -5.04 8.02 14.99
N ASP A 522 -6.19 7.46 14.57
CA ASP A 522 -7.08 6.66 15.43
C ASP A 522 -7.35 5.27 14.84
N GLU A 523 -6.29 4.58 14.49
CA GLU A 523 -6.34 3.19 14.02
C GLU A 523 -6.94 2.26 15.08
N ALA A 524 -6.79 2.62 16.35
CA ALA A 524 -7.30 1.83 17.47
C ALA A 524 -8.82 1.64 17.37
N SER A 525 -9.59 2.72 17.19
CA SER A 525 -11.06 2.66 17.14
C SER A 525 -11.58 1.77 16.01
N ILE A 526 -11.00 1.84 14.80
CA ILE A 526 -11.44 0.98 13.68
C ILE A 526 -11.04 -0.48 13.86
N LEU A 527 -9.87 -0.76 14.48
CA LEU A 527 -9.43 -2.12 14.78
C LEU A 527 -10.24 -2.74 15.92
N GLU A 528 -10.59 -1.97 16.96
CA GLU A 528 -11.48 -2.39 18.05
C GLU A 528 -12.89 -2.73 17.52
N ALA A 529 -13.45 -1.90 16.65
CA ALA A 529 -14.73 -2.15 16.00
C ALA A 529 -14.67 -3.39 15.09
N ALA A 530 -13.63 -3.53 14.30
CA ALA A 530 -13.42 -4.68 13.41
C ALA A 530 -13.26 -5.99 14.21
N LYS A 531 -12.48 -5.96 15.31
CA LYS A 531 -12.35 -7.11 16.21
C LYS A 531 -13.70 -7.52 16.81
N ALA A 532 -14.46 -6.56 17.33
CA ALA A 532 -15.76 -6.83 17.91
C ALA A 532 -16.73 -7.48 16.90
N TYR A 533 -16.74 -7.02 15.66
CA TYR A 533 -17.47 -7.64 14.56
C TYR A 533 -16.97 -9.07 14.30
N GLN A 534 -15.66 -9.29 14.24
CA GLN A 534 -15.06 -10.61 13.98
C GLN A 534 -15.27 -11.60 15.14
N ASP A 535 -15.38 -11.13 16.38
CA ASP A 535 -15.73 -11.97 17.53
C ASP A 535 -17.19 -12.49 17.48
N ARG A 536 -18.07 -11.82 16.72
CA ARG A 536 -19.49 -12.21 16.52
C ARG A 536 -19.73 -12.99 15.24
N THR A 537 -18.72 -13.03 14.35
CA THR A 537 -18.83 -13.69 13.05
C THR A 537 -17.65 -14.62 12.81
N ASP A 538 -17.80 -15.54 11.83
CA ASP A 538 -16.75 -16.52 11.50
C ASP A 538 -16.18 -16.33 10.08
N HIS A 539 -16.49 -15.20 9.43
CA HIS A 539 -16.09 -15.00 8.03
C HIS A 539 -14.57 -15.02 7.84
N HIS A 540 -13.82 -14.39 8.75
CA HIS A 540 -12.35 -14.34 8.75
C HIS A 540 -11.68 -15.68 9.11
N LYS A 541 -12.43 -16.65 9.69
CA LYS A 541 -11.93 -17.99 10.05
C LYS A 541 -12.08 -19.00 8.92
N LYS A 542 -12.81 -18.67 7.86
CA LYS A 542 -12.98 -19.56 6.71
C LYS A 542 -11.64 -19.76 6.00
N ARG A 543 -11.44 -20.99 5.52
CA ARG A 543 -10.18 -21.43 4.91
C ARG A 543 -10.42 -21.85 3.47
N PRO A 544 -9.57 -21.43 2.53
CA PRO A 544 -9.68 -21.91 1.15
C PRO A 544 -9.45 -23.43 1.09
N PRO A 545 -10.30 -24.18 0.38
CA PRO A 545 -10.32 -25.66 0.45
C PRO A 545 -8.99 -26.34 0.12
N LEU A 546 -8.23 -25.80 -0.85
CA LEU A 546 -6.97 -26.40 -1.29
C LEU A 546 -5.84 -26.33 -0.24
N PHE A 547 -5.93 -25.42 0.73
CA PHE A 547 -4.84 -25.07 1.66
C PHE A 547 -5.10 -25.51 3.11
N GLN A 548 -6.15 -26.31 3.33
CA GLN A 548 -6.53 -26.86 4.64
C GLN A 548 -5.61 -27.97 5.12
#